data_da897963e92cbe8b479db7241a59aca5
#
_entry.id   da897963e92cbe8b479db7241a59aca5
#
_cell.length_a   1.000
_cell.length_b   1.000
_cell.length_c   1.000
_cell.angle_alpha   90.00
_cell.angle_beta   90.00
_cell.angle_gamma   90.00
#
_symmetry.space_group_name_H-M   'P 1'
#
loop_
_entity.id
_entity.type
_entity.pdbx_description
1 polymer ?
#
loop_
_entity_poly.entity_id
_entity_poly.type
_entity_poly.pdbx_seq_one_letter_code
_entity_poly.pdbx_strand_id
1 'polypeptide(L)'
;VTAYGGLPGGVALSHLCVYDWPAADGLRGGTPHLHLACSEAYVVTGGRGAVQTLTASGYEVTPLAPGTVAWFTPGTVHRLIDEGGLRITVLMQNGGLPEAGDAVLTLPPEYLADPRAYAAATTIPADAPEEEQARIARARRDLALEGYHALREAPEGLAAFHRAAAALVRPRIDAWRARWRRGALAAAEATGEQLDRLARGDAGHLADAVVRSEQPSQHGRFGMCGRLDVYPQG
;
A
#
# COMPACT_ATOMS: atom_id res chain seq x y z
N VAL A 1 -9.28 24.99 -17.22
CA VAL A 1 -8.93 24.04 -16.14
C VAL A 1 -8.06 22.96 -16.77
N THR A 2 -6.83 22.83 -16.30
CA THR A 2 -5.94 21.75 -16.74
C THR A 2 -6.50 20.43 -16.23
N ALA A 3 -6.73 19.45 -17.13
CA ALA A 3 -7.16 18.12 -16.74
C ALA A 3 -6.18 17.53 -15.73
N TYR A 4 -6.70 16.82 -14.72
CA TYR A 4 -5.86 16.09 -13.77
C TYR A 4 -4.90 15.14 -14.52
N GLY A 5 -3.62 15.22 -14.21
CA GLY A 5 -2.55 14.53 -14.97
C GLY A 5 -2.22 13.12 -14.54
N GLY A 6 -2.71 12.68 -13.37
CA GLY A 6 -2.43 11.35 -12.82
C GLY A 6 -3.39 10.26 -13.30
N LEU A 7 -3.29 9.07 -12.73
CA LEU A 7 -4.22 7.97 -12.97
C LEU A 7 -5.65 8.35 -12.57
N PRO A 8 -6.67 7.80 -13.26
CA PRO A 8 -8.07 8.11 -12.99
C PRO A 8 -8.41 7.97 -11.49
N GLY A 9 -9.10 8.98 -10.94
CA GLY A 9 -9.48 9.00 -9.53
C GLY A 9 -8.35 9.31 -8.54
N GLY A 10 -7.15 9.65 -9.01
CA GLY A 10 -6.01 9.94 -8.13
C GLY A 10 -5.48 8.71 -7.40
N VAL A 11 -5.62 7.51 -7.98
CA VAL A 11 -5.09 6.26 -7.43
C VAL A 11 -3.61 6.08 -7.76
N ALA A 12 -2.92 5.22 -6.98
CA ALA A 12 -1.65 4.64 -7.40
C ALA A 12 -1.88 3.19 -7.87
N LEU A 13 -1.05 2.74 -8.81
CA LEU A 13 -1.08 1.39 -9.35
C LEU A 13 0.31 0.78 -9.30
N SER A 14 0.39 -0.51 -8.96
CA SER A 14 1.59 -1.30 -9.12
C SER A 14 1.25 -2.75 -9.46
N HIS A 15 2.18 -3.45 -10.12
CA HIS A 15 2.12 -4.89 -10.26
C HIS A 15 3.01 -5.54 -9.21
N LEU A 16 2.45 -6.49 -8.48
CA LEU A 16 3.10 -7.17 -7.37
C LEU A 16 3.28 -8.65 -7.70
N CYS A 17 4.54 -9.12 -7.63
CA CYS A 17 4.86 -10.53 -7.48
C CYS A 17 5.14 -10.79 -6.01
N VAL A 18 4.26 -11.52 -5.33
CA VAL A 18 4.37 -11.78 -3.89
C VAL A 18 5.64 -12.59 -3.60
N TYR A 19 6.29 -12.31 -2.46
CA TYR A 19 7.49 -13.06 -2.07
C TYR A 19 7.17 -14.53 -1.88
N ASP A 20 7.92 -15.39 -2.54
CA ASP A 20 7.91 -16.86 -2.42
C ASP A 20 8.88 -17.38 -1.34
N TRP A 21 9.47 -16.48 -0.57
CA TRP A 21 10.45 -16.81 0.46
C TRP A 21 9.77 -17.32 1.73
N PRO A 22 10.23 -18.43 2.30
CA PRO A 22 9.80 -18.86 3.63
C PRO A 22 10.09 -17.76 4.66
N ALA A 23 9.12 -17.50 5.53
CA ALA A 23 9.24 -16.61 6.67
C ALA A 23 9.52 -17.40 7.96
N ALA A 24 9.73 -16.70 9.07
CA ALA A 24 10.01 -17.32 10.37
C ALA A 24 8.91 -18.28 10.85
N ASP A 25 7.66 -18.06 10.42
CA ASP A 25 6.51 -18.93 10.70
C ASP A 25 6.32 -20.09 9.69
N GLY A 26 7.26 -20.25 8.76
CA GLY A 26 7.24 -21.30 7.72
C GLY A 26 6.33 -20.99 6.53
N LEU A 27 5.50 -19.94 6.57
CA LEU A 27 4.68 -19.51 5.45
C LEU A 27 5.51 -18.65 4.48
N ARG A 28 5.16 -18.70 3.20
CA ARG A 28 5.73 -17.78 2.20
C ARG A 28 4.86 -16.54 2.11
N GLY A 29 5.45 -15.37 1.86
CA GLY A 29 4.65 -14.18 1.65
C GLY A 29 5.27 -12.88 2.14
N GLY A 30 4.41 -11.87 2.23
CA GLY A 30 4.75 -10.49 2.51
C GLY A 30 4.95 -10.17 3.99
N THR A 31 5.33 -8.92 4.21
CA THR A 31 5.49 -8.30 5.54
C THR A 31 4.13 -7.83 6.03
N PRO A 32 3.69 -8.20 7.23
CA PRO A 32 2.45 -7.68 7.80
C PRO A 32 2.57 -6.19 8.12
N HIS A 33 1.54 -5.42 7.72
CA HIS A 33 1.49 -3.97 7.88
C HIS A 33 0.04 -3.47 7.79
N LEU A 34 -0.15 -2.18 8.01
CA LEU A 34 -1.39 -1.47 7.74
C LEU A 34 -1.12 -0.18 6.97
N HIS A 35 -2.16 0.36 6.33
CA HIS A 35 -2.20 1.72 5.81
C HIS A 35 -3.03 2.61 6.74
N LEU A 36 -2.61 3.87 6.92
CA LEU A 36 -3.24 4.81 7.86
C LEU A 36 -4.27 5.71 7.19
N ALA A 37 -4.10 6.01 5.90
CA ALA A 37 -4.95 6.95 5.16
C ALA A 37 -5.40 6.45 3.79
N CYS A 38 -4.91 5.28 3.34
CA CYS A 38 -5.24 4.71 2.04
C CYS A 38 -6.01 3.41 2.20
N SER A 39 -7.12 3.27 1.47
CA SER A 39 -7.67 1.96 1.15
C SER A 39 -6.80 1.29 0.10
N GLU A 40 -6.69 -0.01 0.17
CA GLU A 40 -5.93 -0.84 -0.77
C GLU A 40 -6.85 -1.89 -1.39
N ALA A 41 -6.67 -2.13 -2.68
CA ALA A 41 -7.38 -3.19 -3.39
C ALA A 41 -6.40 -4.06 -4.17
N TYR A 42 -6.70 -5.35 -4.18
CA TYR A 42 -6.01 -6.38 -4.93
C TYR A 42 -6.88 -6.89 -6.07
N VAL A 43 -6.34 -6.87 -7.28
CA VAL A 43 -6.90 -7.59 -8.42
C VAL A 43 -5.94 -8.72 -8.74
N VAL A 44 -6.34 -9.95 -8.45
CA VAL A 44 -5.46 -11.12 -8.65
C VAL A 44 -5.37 -11.45 -10.13
N THR A 45 -4.14 -11.42 -10.67
CA THR A 45 -3.85 -11.64 -12.09
C THR A 45 -3.22 -12.99 -12.39
N GLY A 46 -2.67 -13.69 -11.37
CA GLY A 46 -2.05 -15.00 -11.57
C GLY A 46 -1.70 -15.67 -10.26
N GLY A 47 -1.40 -16.97 -10.33
CA GLY A 47 -1.04 -17.76 -9.16
C GLY A 47 -2.20 -17.95 -8.18
N ARG A 48 -1.87 -18.26 -6.93
CA ARG A 48 -2.84 -18.40 -5.83
C ARG A 48 -2.19 -18.11 -4.49
N GLY A 49 -3.01 -17.78 -3.51
CA GLY A 49 -2.57 -17.52 -2.16
C GLY A 49 -3.73 -17.04 -1.30
N ALA A 50 -3.41 -16.23 -0.29
CA ALA A 50 -4.42 -15.66 0.59
C ALA A 50 -3.97 -14.28 1.09
N VAL A 51 -4.91 -13.46 1.53
CA VAL A 51 -4.65 -12.32 2.40
C VAL A 51 -5.16 -12.63 3.80
N GLN A 52 -4.28 -12.54 4.77
CA GLN A 52 -4.61 -12.56 6.19
C GLN A 52 -4.88 -11.13 6.62
N THR A 53 -6.01 -10.90 7.30
CA THR A 53 -6.38 -9.58 7.82
C THR A 53 -6.69 -9.64 9.30
N LEU A 54 -6.36 -8.56 10.03
CA LEU A 54 -6.71 -8.37 11.42
C LEU A 54 -7.32 -6.98 11.61
N THR A 55 -8.54 -6.95 12.13
CA THR A 55 -9.31 -5.75 12.43
C THR A 55 -9.88 -5.83 13.84
N ALA A 56 -10.60 -4.80 14.28
CA ALA A 56 -11.35 -4.85 15.54
C ALA A 56 -12.42 -5.95 15.55
N SER A 57 -12.88 -6.42 14.38
CA SER A 57 -13.84 -7.52 14.26
C SER A 57 -13.20 -8.90 14.34
N GLY A 58 -11.87 -8.99 14.33
CA GLY A 58 -11.11 -10.23 14.44
C GLY A 58 -10.16 -10.49 13.29
N TYR A 59 -9.64 -11.71 13.27
CA TYR A 59 -8.73 -12.25 12.28
C TYR A 59 -9.49 -13.03 11.20
N GLU A 60 -9.14 -12.80 9.94
CA GLU A 60 -9.74 -13.48 8.79
C GLU A 60 -8.67 -13.86 7.76
N VAL A 61 -8.94 -14.92 6.99
CA VAL A 61 -8.12 -15.35 5.86
C VAL A 61 -9.01 -15.41 4.62
N THR A 62 -8.72 -14.56 3.64
CA THR A 62 -9.44 -14.52 2.37
C THR A 62 -8.60 -15.19 1.28
N PRO A 63 -9.09 -16.28 0.65
CA PRO A 63 -8.40 -16.93 -0.47
C PRO A 63 -8.29 -16.00 -1.68
N LEU A 64 -7.16 -16.05 -2.38
CA LEU A 64 -6.86 -15.26 -3.56
C LEU A 64 -6.53 -16.18 -4.75
N ALA A 65 -7.31 -16.03 -5.84
CA ALA A 65 -7.13 -16.72 -7.11
C ALA A 65 -7.39 -15.74 -8.27
N PRO A 66 -6.93 -16.02 -9.49
CA PRO A 66 -7.17 -15.15 -10.65
C PRO A 66 -8.62 -14.75 -10.80
N GLY A 67 -8.88 -13.45 -10.96
CA GLY A 67 -10.22 -12.86 -11.01
C GLY A 67 -10.79 -12.43 -9.65
N THR A 68 -10.17 -12.81 -8.52
CA THR A 68 -10.56 -12.28 -7.21
C THR A 68 -10.23 -10.79 -7.13
N VAL A 69 -11.17 -10.00 -6.62
CA VAL A 69 -10.96 -8.62 -6.18
C VAL A 69 -11.21 -8.55 -4.68
N ALA A 70 -10.20 -8.16 -3.92
CA ALA A 70 -10.30 -7.96 -2.47
C ALA A 70 -9.86 -6.54 -2.13
N TRP A 71 -10.51 -5.90 -1.18
CA TRP A 71 -10.09 -4.56 -0.72
C TRP A 71 -10.35 -4.40 0.76
N PHE A 72 -9.60 -3.52 1.38
CA PHE A 72 -9.71 -3.19 2.79
C PHE A 72 -9.42 -1.71 3.04
N THR A 73 -9.95 -1.22 4.14
CA THR A 73 -9.89 0.19 4.53
C THR A 73 -8.68 0.47 5.44
N PRO A 74 -8.31 1.76 5.62
CA PRO A 74 -7.28 2.15 6.58
C PRO A 74 -7.47 1.50 7.95
N GLY A 75 -6.35 1.13 8.58
CA GLY A 75 -6.35 0.46 9.88
C GLY A 75 -6.41 -1.07 9.83
N THR A 76 -6.70 -1.66 8.67
CA THR A 76 -6.64 -3.12 8.51
C THR A 76 -5.19 -3.58 8.48
N VAL A 77 -4.77 -4.32 9.50
CA VAL A 77 -3.49 -5.05 9.44
C VAL A 77 -3.66 -6.21 8.47
N HIS A 78 -2.75 -6.33 7.51
CA HIS A 78 -2.86 -7.37 6.49
C HIS A 78 -1.49 -7.94 6.11
N ARG A 79 -1.49 -9.19 5.62
CA ARG A 79 -0.34 -9.94 5.15
C ARG A 79 -0.73 -10.82 3.98
N LEU A 80 -0.02 -10.73 2.86
CA LEU A 80 -0.17 -11.66 1.75
C LEU A 80 0.59 -12.97 2.02
N ILE A 81 -0.05 -14.08 1.68
CA ILE A 81 0.54 -15.43 1.66
C ILE A 81 0.61 -15.89 0.21
N ASP A 82 1.78 -16.38 -0.19
CA ASP A 82 1.98 -17.03 -1.48
C ASP A 82 1.85 -18.55 -1.35
N GLU A 83 0.92 -19.13 -2.09
CA GLU A 83 0.70 -20.58 -2.17
C GLU A 83 1.07 -21.14 -3.57
N GLY A 84 1.54 -20.25 -4.45
CA GLY A 84 1.98 -20.65 -5.78
C GLY A 84 2.01 -19.51 -6.78
N GLY A 85 3.03 -18.65 -6.71
CA GLY A 85 3.31 -17.60 -7.69
C GLY A 85 2.25 -16.52 -7.77
N LEU A 86 1.73 -16.06 -6.62
CA LEU A 86 0.67 -15.05 -6.51
C LEU A 86 1.10 -13.73 -7.13
N ARG A 87 0.31 -13.26 -8.10
CA ARG A 87 0.49 -11.99 -8.81
C ARG A 87 -0.75 -11.14 -8.69
N ILE A 88 -0.55 -9.88 -8.40
CA ILE A 88 -1.64 -8.95 -8.07
C ILE A 88 -1.37 -7.61 -8.74
N THR A 89 -2.42 -7.01 -9.33
CA THR A 89 -2.44 -5.58 -9.56
C THR A 89 -2.96 -4.92 -8.30
N VAL A 90 -2.13 -4.10 -7.67
CA VAL A 90 -2.47 -3.34 -6.47
C VAL A 90 -2.98 -1.97 -6.88
N LEU A 91 -4.13 -1.58 -6.35
CA LEU A 91 -4.70 -0.24 -6.47
C LEU A 91 -4.70 0.41 -5.09
N MET A 92 -4.01 1.53 -4.98
CA MET A 92 -3.98 2.31 -3.74
C MET A 92 -4.80 3.59 -3.91
N GLN A 93 -5.70 3.85 -2.97
CA GLN A 93 -6.32 5.16 -2.84
C GLN A 93 -5.24 6.23 -2.57
N ASN A 94 -5.47 7.46 -3.00
CA ASN A 94 -4.60 8.59 -2.71
C ASN A 94 -3.16 8.40 -3.20
N GLY A 95 -2.97 8.25 -4.52
CA GLY A 95 -1.64 8.12 -5.14
C GLY A 95 -0.65 9.15 -4.60
N GLY A 96 0.56 8.71 -4.30
CA GLY A 96 1.61 9.51 -3.65
C GLY A 96 1.65 9.40 -2.12
N LEU A 97 0.58 9.01 -1.42
CA LEU A 97 0.59 8.77 0.02
C LEU A 97 1.26 7.44 0.39
N PRO A 98 1.00 6.32 -0.30
CA PRO A 98 1.71 5.07 -0.04
C PRO A 98 3.23 5.24 -0.17
N GLU A 99 3.69 5.94 -1.20
CA GLU A 99 5.11 6.24 -1.44
C GLU A 99 5.69 7.21 -0.39
N ALA A 100 4.85 8.03 0.22
CA ALA A 100 5.24 8.95 1.29
C ALA A 100 5.26 8.29 2.68
N GLY A 101 5.04 6.97 2.75
CA GLY A 101 5.15 6.19 3.98
C GLY A 101 3.85 6.10 4.78
N ASP A 102 2.72 5.98 4.10
CA ASP A 102 1.40 5.70 4.70
C ASP A 102 1.37 4.32 5.37
N ALA A 103 2.16 3.37 4.88
CA ALA A 103 2.25 2.03 5.45
C ALA A 103 3.10 1.98 6.71
N VAL A 104 2.61 1.29 7.75
CA VAL A 104 3.34 1.01 8.99
C VAL A 104 3.37 -0.49 9.23
N LEU A 105 4.58 -1.04 9.40
CA LEU A 105 4.82 -2.44 9.67
C LEU A 105 4.46 -2.79 11.13
N THR A 106 3.98 -4.00 11.36
CA THR A 106 3.64 -4.51 12.69
C THR A 106 4.87 -4.89 13.50
N LEU A 107 5.83 -3.97 13.64
CA LEU A 107 7.02 -4.18 14.45
C LEU A 107 6.67 -4.23 15.94
N PRO A 108 7.50 -4.88 16.78
CA PRO A 108 7.36 -4.81 18.22
C PRO A 108 7.26 -3.38 18.76
N PRO A 109 6.59 -3.15 19.91
CA PRO A 109 6.27 -1.80 20.41
C PRO A 109 7.48 -0.89 20.62
N GLU A 110 8.64 -1.43 20.98
CA GLU A 110 9.88 -0.67 21.18
C GLU A 110 10.37 0.01 19.89
N TYR A 111 10.17 -0.61 18.72
CA TYR A 111 10.49 0.00 17.44
C TYR A 111 9.48 1.08 17.06
N LEU A 112 8.21 0.88 17.37
CA LEU A 112 7.15 1.84 17.07
C LEU A 112 7.25 3.09 17.95
N ALA A 113 7.84 2.98 19.15
CA ALA A 113 8.04 4.08 20.06
C ALA A 113 9.21 5.00 19.69
N ASP A 114 10.17 4.51 18.88
CA ASP A 114 11.34 5.27 18.42
C ASP A 114 11.36 5.36 16.89
N PRO A 115 11.09 6.55 16.31
CA PRO A 115 11.15 6.74 14.86
C PRO A 115 12.49 6.41 14.21
N ARG A 116 13.61 6.53 14.95
CA ARG A 116 14.94 6.20 14.42
C ARG A 116 15.14 4.69 14.39
N ALA A 117 14.75 3.98 15.45
CA ALA A 117 14.77 2.52 15.49
C ALA A 117 13.86 1.93 14.40
N TYR A 118 12.65 2.49 14.24
CA TYR A 118 11.73 2.10 13.17
C TYR A 118 12.34 2.28 11.78
N ALA A 119 12.89 3.45 11.48
CA ALA A 119 13.51 3.73 10.20
C ALA A 119 14.71 2.80 9.93
N ALA A 120 15.57 2.58 10.92
CA ALA A 120 16.71 1.68 10.79
C ALA A 120 16.30 0.24 10.49
N ALA A 121 15.20 -0.25 11.11
CA ALA A 121 14.69 -1.60 10.91
C ALA A 121 13.93 -1.79 9.58
N THR A 122 13.40 -0.71 8.98
CA THR A 122 12.47 -0.82 7.84
C THR A 122 13.02 -0.33 6.51
N THR A 123 14.05 0.53 6.52
CA THR A 123 14.59 1.14 5.30
C THR A 123 15.43 0.14 4.51
N ILE A 124 15.12 -0.01 3.23
CA ILE A 124 15.97 -0.71 2.26
C ILE A 124 16.66 0.37 1.42
N PRO A 125 17.99 0.52 1.51
CA PRO A 125 18.71 1.46 0.66
C PRO A 125 18.56 1.08 -0.81
N ALA A 126 18.17 2.04 -1.65
CA ALA A 126 17.90 1.78 -3.07
C ALA A 126 19.19 1.50 -3.88
N ASP A 127 20.31 1.97 -3.39
CA ASP A 127 21.65 1.82 -3.97
C ASP A 127 22.41 0.58 -3.45
N ALA A 128 21.85 -0.14 -2.47
CA ALA A 128 22.45 -1.37 -1.98
C ALA A 128 22.41 -2.49 -3.05
N PRO A 129 23.38 -3.44 -3.06
CA PRO A 129 23.30 -4.62 -3.89
C PRO A 129 21.99 -5.39 -3.69
N GLU A 130 21.48 -6.03 -4.73
CA GLU A 130 20.20 -6.74 -4.69
C GLU A 130 20.13 -7.80 -3.58
N GLU A 131 21.22 -8.55 -3.38
CA GLU A 131 21.31 -9.55 -2.31
C GLU A 131 21.14 -8.92 -0.91
N GLU A 132 21.74 -7.76 -0.69
CA GLU A 132 21.63 -7.02 0.56
C GLU A 132 20.20 -6.45 0.75
N GLN A 133 19.61 -5.91 -0.31
CA GLN A 133 18.19 -5.48 -0.27
C GLN A 133 17.28 -6.66 0.08
N ALA A 134 17.51 -7.84 -0.52
CA ALA A 134 16.76 -9.06 -0.23
C ALA A 134 16.94 -9.51 1.23
N ARG A 135 18.17 -9.42 1.76
CA ARG A 135 18.47 -9.75 3.16
C ARG A 135 17.71 -8.81 4.12
N ILE A 136 17.75 -7.51 3.86
CA ILE A 136 17.03 -6.51 4.67
C ILE A 136 15.52 -6.72 4.57
N ALA A 137 14.98 -7.01 3.38
CA ALA A 137 13.56 -7.28 3.18
C ALA A 137 13.08 -8.48 4.00
N ARG A 138 13.88 -9.56 4.06
CA ARG A 138 13.57 -10.74 4.91
C ARG A 138 13.64 -10.38 6.39
N ALA A 139 14.70 -9.73 6.83
CA ALA A 139 14.89 -9.37 8.24
C ALA A 139 13.75 -8.48 8.77
N ARG A 140 13.36 -7.42 8.04
CA ARG A 140 12.25 -6.55 8.44
C ARG A 140 10.91 -7.27 8.43
N ARG A 141 10.70 -8.23 7.49
CA ARG A 141 9.50 -9.06 7.45
C ARG A 141 9.41 -9.94 8.68
N ASP A 142 10.49 -10.63 9.01
CA ASP A 142 10.51 -11.56 10.12
C ASP A 142 10.34 -10.82 11.46
N LEU A 143 10.92 -9.62 11.59
CA LEU A 143 10.69 -8.74 12.73
C LEU A 143 9.22 -8.25 12.80
N ALA A 144 8.60 -7.92 11.66
CA ALA A 144 7.20 -7.52 11.64
C ALA A 144 6.26 -8.69 11.99
N LEU A 145 6.66 -9.93 11.73
CA LEU A 145 5.91 -11.12 12.13
C LEU A 145 5.84 -11.27 13.64
N GLU A 146 6.88 -10.89 14.40
CA GLU A 146 6.87 -10.93 15.85
C GLU A 146 5.70 -10.11 16.43
N GLY A 147 5.59 -8.84 16.02
CA GLY A 147 4.48 -7.98 16.46
C GLY A 147 3.13 -8.41 15.88
N TYR A 148 3.10 -8.94 14.65
CA TYR A 148 1.88 -9.47 14.07
C TYR A 148 1.32 -10.67 14.83
N HIS A 149 2.16 -11.61 15.24
CA HIS A 149 1.74 -12.75 16.05
C HIS A 149 1.26 -12.31 17.43
N ALA A 150 1.96 -11.38 18.07
CA ALA A 150 1.52 -10.79 19.32
C ALA A 150 0.12 -10.14 19.22
N LEU A 151 -0.15 -9.40 18.13
CA LEU A 151 -1.47 -8.81 17.88
C LEU A 151 -2.55 -9.87 17.60
N ARG A 152 -2.20 -11.01 17.01
CA ARG A 152 -3.16 -12.11 16.79
C ARG A 152 -3.48 -12.86 18.08
N GLU A 153 -2.51 -13.02 18.97
CA GLU A 153 -2.68 -13.66 20.26
C GLU A 153 -3.40 -12.77 21.28
N ALA A 154 -3.19 -11.44 21.20
CA ALA A 154 -3.79 -10.42 22.06
C ALA A 154 -4.43 -9.29 21.22
N PRO A 155 -5.59 -9.54 20.58
CA PRO A 155 -6.24 -8.57 19.68
C PRO A 155 -6.59 -7.23 20.32
N GLU A 156 -6.75 -7.17 21.63
CA GLU A 156 -6.93 -5.93 22.40
C GLU A 156 -5.76 -4.96 22.24
N GLY A 157 -4.58 -5.45 21.87
CA GLY A 157 -3.39 -4.65 21.55
C GLY A 157 -3.53 -3.83 20.26
N LEU A 158 -4.47 -4.16 19.37
CA LEU A 158 -4.63 -3.50 18.05
C LEU A 158 -4.85 -1.99 18.18
N ALA A 159 -5.66 -1.53 19.15
CA ALA A 159 -5.88 -0.11 19.37
C ALA A 159 -4.62 0.63 19.85
N ALA A 160 -3.76 -0.03 20.62
CA ALA A 160 -2.47 0.52 21.03
C ALA A 160 -1.51 0.61 19.83
N PHE A 161 -1.47 -0.42 18.98
CA PHE A 161 -0.71 -0.43 17.75
C PHE A 161 -1.15 0.71 16.80
N HIS A 162 -2.46 0.92 16.59
CA HIS A 162 -2.98 2.03 15.79
C HIS A 162 -2.52 3.39 16.32
N ARG A 163 -2.54 3.60 17.65
CA ARG A 163 -2.06 4.85 18.25
C ARG A 163 -0.55 5.05 18.05
N ALA A 164 0.25 4.01 18.20
CA ALA A 164 1.69 4.07 17.98
C ALA A 164 2.01 4.35 16.50
N ALA A 165 1.34 3.69 15.56
CA ALA A 165 1.47 3.93 14.14
C ALA A 165 1.09 5.37 13.76
N ALA A 166 -0.01 5.91 14.30
CA ALA A 166 -0.43 7.29 14.08
C ALA A 166 0.60 8.30 14.64
N ALA A 167 1.16 8.03 15.83
CA ALA A 167 2.19 8.87 16.41
C ALA A 167 3.47 8.91 15.54
N LEU A 168 3.87 7.75 15.01
CA LEU A 168 5.05 7.60 14.16
C LEU A 168 4.96 8.43 12.87
N VAL A 169 3.78 8.53 12.26
CA VAL A 169 3.59 9.25 10.99
C VAL A 169 3.18 10.71 11.17
N ARG A 170 2.81 11.13 12.38
CA ARG A 170 2.33 12.48 12.68
C ARG A 170 3.16 13.61 12.07
N PRO A 171 4.52 13.56 12.07
CA PRO A 171 5.34 14.60 11.45
C PRO A 171 5.18 14.75 9.93
N ARG A 172 4.58 13.77 9.25
CA ARG A 172 4.42 13.72 7.79
C ARG A 172 3.06 14.24 7.32
N ILE A 173 2.09 14.45 8.23
CA ILE A 173 0.68 14.70 7.89
C ILE A 173 0.51 15.94 7.00
N ASP A 174 1.22 17.03 7.23
CA ASP A 174 1.09 18.23 6.40
C ASP A 174 1.59 17.99 4.97
N ALA A 175 2.67 17.25 4.80
CA ALA A 175 3.17 16.85 3.49
C ALA A 175 2.18 15.90 2.78
N TRP A 176 1.57 14.96 3.52
CA TRP A 176 0.52 14.07 2.98
C TRP A 176 -0.71 14.85 2.54
N ARG A 177 -1.16 15.82 3.34
CA ARG A 177 -2.29 16.69 2.99
C ARG A 177 -2.03 17.47 1.71
N ALA A 178 -0.82 17.99 1.53
CA ALA A 178 -0.43 18.67 0.30
C ALA A 178 -0.43 17.73 -0.92
N ARG A 179 0.02 16.50 -0.78
CA ARG A 179 -0.03 15.47 -1.84
C ARG A 179 -1.47 15.10 -2.18
N TRP A 180 -2.27 14.79 -1.18
CA TRP A 180 -3.68 14.46 -1.35
C TRP A 180 -4.46 15.56 -2.08
N ARG A 181 -4.23 16.83 -1.73
CA ARG A 181 -4.86 17.96 -2.42
C ARG A 181 -4.51 18.03 -3.89
N ARG A 182 -3.25 17.79 -4.26
CA ARG A 182 -2.81 17.80 -5.67
C ARG A 182 -3.20 16.53 -6.43
N GLY A 183 -3.42 15.44 -5.74
CA GLY A 183 -3.78 14.13 -6.29
C GLY A 183 -5.29 13.88 -6.26
N ALA A 184 -5.73 13.05 -5.33
CA ALA A 184 -7.10 12.54 -5.27
C ALA A 184 -8.17 13.64 -5.12
N LEU A 185 -7.91 14.68 -4.31
CA LEU A 185 -8.86 15.80 -4.20
C LEU A 185 -8.97 16.56 -5.53
N ALA A 186 -7.86 16.92 -6.17
CA ALA A 186 -7.89 17.60 -7.45
C ALA A 186 -8.61 16.80 -8.54
N ALA A 187 -8.46 15.46 -8.55
CA ALA A 187 -9.18 14.58 -9.47
C ALA A 187 -10.71 14.61 -9.23
N ALA A 188 -11.13 14.64 -7.97
CA ALA A 188 -12.55 14.74 -7.60
C ALA A 188 -13.12 16.12 -7.93
N GLU A 189 -12.40 17.20 -7.62
CA GLU A 189 -12.79 18.59 -7.93
C GLU A 189 -12.94 18.81 -9.44
N ALA A 190 -12.01 18.30 -10.27
CA ALA A 190 -12.11 18.36 -11.72
C ALA A 190 -13.40 17.68 -12.24
N THR A 191 -13.81 16.57 -11.64
CA THR A 191 -15.09 15.93 -11.97
C THR A 191 -16.27 16.81 -11.58
N GLY A 192 -16.24 17.45 -10.43
CA GLY A 192 -17.28 18.41 -10.00
C GLY A 192 -17.45 19.55 -11.00
N GLU A 193 -16.35 20.17 -11.42
CA GLU A 193 -16.35 21.23 -12.43
C GLU A 193 -16.93 20.77 -13.77
N GLN A 194 -16.60 19.54 -14.22
CA GLN A 194 -17.16 18.95 -15.45
C GLN A 194 -18.67 18.77 -15.34
N LEU A 195 -19.17 18.27 -14.20
CA LEU A 195 -20.60 18.12 -13.95
C LEU A 195 -21.32 19.47 -13.97
N ASP A 196 -20.75 20.50 -13.34
CA ASP A 196 -21.30 21.86 -13.34
C ASP A 196 -21.36 22.45 -14.77
N ARG A 197 -20.37 22.21 -15.61
CA ARG A 197 -20.37 22.62 -17.03
C ARG A 197 -21.48 21.92 -17.80
N LEU A 198 -21.58 20.59 -17.67
CA LEU A 198 -22.62 19.79 -18.33
C LEU A 198 -24.04 20.22 -17.90
N ALA A 199 -24.23 20.54 -16.62
CA ALA A 199 -25.52 21.05 -16.13
C ALA A 199 -25.96 22.35 -16.80
N ARG A 200 -25.01 23.17 -17.28
CA ARG A 200 -25.28 24.40 -18.06
C ARG A 200 -25.32 24.18 -19.57
N GLY A 201 -25.22 22.93 -20.04
CA GLY A 201 -25.13 22.60 -21.47
C GLY A 201 -23.78 22.91 -22.12
N ASP A 202 -22.73 23.18 -21.32
CA ASP A 202 -21.37 23.42 -21.79
C ASP A 202 -20.60 22.10 -21.90
N ALA A 203 -20.35 21.64 -23.11
CA ALA A 203 -19.57 20.45 -23.43
C ALA A 203 -18.10 20.77 -23.84
N GLY A 204 -17.65 22.02 -23.66
CA GLY A 204 -16.35 22.47 -24.16
C GLY A 204 -15.15 21.67 -23.64
N HIS A 205 -15.22 21.12 -22.43
CA HIS A 205 -14.14 20.28 -21.86
C HIS A 205 -13.93 18.96 -22.62
N LEU A 206 -14.94 18.48 -23.38
CA LEU A 206 -14.81 17.26 -24.18
C LEU A 206 -13.88 17.43 -25.38
N ALA A 207 -13.67 18.67 -25.84
CA ALA A 207 -12.72 18.97 -26.91
C ALA A 207 -11.26 18.82 -26.47
N ASP A 208 -10.98 18.84 -25.16
CA ASP A 208 -9.65 18.69 -24.56
C ASP A 208 -9.32 17.21 -24.24
N ALA A 209 -10.09 16.26 -24.80
CA ALA A 209 -9.88 14.83 -24.55
C ALA A 209 -8.48 14.39 -24.97
N VAL A 210 -7.82 13.63 -24.09
CA VAL A 210 -6.47 13.10 -24.31
C VAL A 210 -6.41 11.60 -23.99
N VAL A 211 -5.53 10.88 -24.68
CA VAL A 211 -5.18 9.49 -24.36
C VAL A 211 -3.78 9.48 -23.78
N ARG A 212 -3.60 8.81 -22.65
CA ARG A 212 -2.30 8.63 -21.99
C ARG A 212 -2.00 7.17 -21.81
N SER A 213 -0.74 6.80 -21.92
CA SER A 213 -0.24 5.46 -21.61
C SER A 213 1.09 5.58 -20.88
N GLU A 214 1.28 4.75 -19.86
CA GLU A 214 2.49 4.74 -19.06
C GLU A 214 3.02 3.31 -18.98
N GLN A 215 4.34 3.20 -18.91
CA GLN A 215 5.03 1.97 -18.55
C GLN A 215 5.58 2.08 -17.14
N PRO A 216 5.83 0.96 -16.45
CA PRO A 216 6.46 1.01 -15.15
C PRO A 216 7.77 1.81 -15.17
N SER A 217 7.93 2.73 -14.26
CA SER A 217 9.17 3.51 -14.08
C SER A 217 10.25 2.74 -13.34
N GLN A 218 9.86 1.72 -12.58
CA GLN A 218 10.76 0.83 -11.84
C GLN A 218 10.22 -0.59 -11.91
N HIS A 219 11.11 -1.56 -12.17
CA HIS A 219 10.78 -2.98 -12.21
C HIS A 219 11.40 -3.73 -11.04
N GLY A 220 10.64 -4.68 -10.48
CA GLY A 220 11.13 -5.61 -9.47
C GLY A 220 11.62 -4.95 -8.17
N ARG A 221 11.15 -3.73 -7.84
CA ARG A 221 11.51 -3.04 -6.60
C ARG A 221 11.08 -3.85 -5.39
N PHE A 222 11.92 -3.91 -4.35
CA PHE A 222 11.57 -4.53 -3.08
C PHE A 222 10.47 -3.73 -2.36
N GLY A 223 9.26 -4.28 -2.35
CA GLY A 223 8.12 -3.78 -1.60
C GLY A 223 7.97 -4.46 -0.24
N MET A 224 6.84 -4.23 0.43
CA MET A 224 6.50 -4.91 1.68
C MET A 224 6.05 -6.35 1.43
N CYS A 225 5.21 -6.57 0.43
CA CYS A 225 4.60 -7.86 0.15
C CYS A 225 5.31 -8.68 -0.94
N GLY A 226 6.24 -8.07 -1.69
CA GLY A 226 6.89 -8.71 -2.83
C GLY A 226 7.69 -7.76 -3.68
N ARG A 227 7.95 -8.18 -4.92
CA ARG A 227 8.58 -7.36 -5.97
C ARG A 227 7.52 -6.54 -6.68
N LEU A 228 7.75 -5.26 -6.82
CA LEU A 228 6.82 -4.29 -7.40
C LEU A 228 7.35 -3.74 -8.72
N ASP A 229 6.50 -3.75 -9.75
CA ASP A 229 6.63 -2.84 -10.88
C ASP A 229 5.80 -1.61 -10.58
N VAL A 230 6.44 -0.44 -10.49
CA VAL A 230 5.85 0.81 -10.01
C VAL A 230 5.67 1.78 -11.16
N TYR A 231 4.47 2.36 -11.27
CA TYR A 231 4.16 3.36 -12.28
C TYR A 231 4.45 4.78 -11.76
N PRO A 232 4.72 5.74 -12.69
CA PRO A 232 4.89 7.14 -12.31
C PRO A 232 3.65 7.65 -11.55
N GLN A 233 3.90 8.43 -10.50
CA GLN A 233 2.84 9.17 -9.83
C GLN A 233 2.77 10.54 -10.47
N GLY A 234 1.61 10.92 -10.99
CA GLY A 234 1.36 12.20 -11.64
C GLY A 234 1.49 13.42 -10.71
#